data_45ced4947d644add7da8baa5def07436
#
_entry.id   45ced4947d644add7da8baa5def07436
#
_cell.length_a   1.000
_cell.length_b   1.000
_cell.length_c   1.000
_cell.angle_alpha   90.00
_cell.angle_beta   90.00
_cell.angle_gamma   90.00
#
_symmetry.space_group_name_H-M   'P 1'
#
loop_
_entity.id
_entity.type
_entity.pdbx_description
1 polymer ?
#
loop_
_entity_poly.entity_id
_entity_poly.type
_entity_poly.pdbx_seq_one_letter_code
_entity_poly.pdbx_strand_id
1 'polypeptide(L)'
;MEKITVLEKGQKLECSFEDLLKYHGVGYPGGVAHAFQVMQRAFPLLDDGKLLERREIELVTAFPGPGGRDAFEMVTRCVTDGQIHVDKDLPEAAGSPHGRYYFRFSYRGKTVVVTIRPGFVRQDFIEMARKPNRTEEEEVILAQMKRDMAKRLLDAKPEEVYDAMIL
;
A
#
# COMPACT_ATOMS: atom_id res chain seq x y z
N MET A 1 -5.10 -5.28 17.61
CA MET A 1 -4.96 -4.63 16.29
C MET A 1 -3.64 -5.02 15.65
N GLU A 2 -3.69 -5.35 14.39
CA GLU A 2 -2.52 -5.74 13.64
C GLU A 2 -1.49 -4.59 13.54
N LYS A 3 -0.21 -4.95 13.60
CA LYS A 3 0.90 -4.02 13.43
C LYS A 3 1.89 -4.58 12.45
N ILE A 4 2.59 -3.70 11.74
CA ILE A 4 3.74 -4.08 10.93
C ILE A 4 4.97 -3.93 11.81
N THR A 5 5.76 -4.99 11.92
CA THR A 5 7.01 -4.98 12.68
C THR A 5 8.17 -5.16 11.72
N VAL A 6 9.13 -4.26 11.79
CA VAL A 6 10.39 -4.32 11.04
C VAL A 6 11.56 -4.12 11.98
N LEU A 7 12.77 -4.28 11.47
CA LEU A 7 14.00 -4.04 12.22
C LEU A 7 14.71 -2.79 11.71
N GLU A 8 15.28 -2.04 12.63
CA GLU A 8 16.25 -0.98 12.36
C GLU A 8 17.53 -1.34 13.10
N LYS A 9 18.55 -1.79 12.35
CA LYS A 9 19.81 -2.26 12.93
C LYS A 9 19.57 -3.30 14.05
N GLY A 10 18.70 -4.27 13.78
CA GLY A 10 18.36 -5.35 14.70
C GLY A 10 17.35 -5.01 15.77
N GLN A 11 16.91 -3.74 15.89
CA GLN A 11 15.92 -3.33 16.88
C GLN A 11 14.53 -3.30 16.29
N LYS A 12 13.53 -3.79 17.00
CA LYS A 12 12.15 -3.86 16.54
C LYS A 12 11.50 -2.48 16.54
N LEU A 13 10.84 -2.17 15.43
CA LEU A 13 9.96 -1.02 15.28
C LEU A 13 8.59 -1.52 14.86
N GLU A 14 7.56 -1.10 15.58
CA GLU A 14 6.17 -1.47 15.29
C GLU A 14 5.40 -0.26 14.77
N CYS A 15 4.66 -0.47 13.68
CA CYS A 15 3.83 0.56 13.07
C CYS A 15 2.39 0.05 12.99
N SER A 16 1.47 0.75 13.65
CA SER A 16 0.03 0.52 13.50
C SER A 16 -0.50 1.29 12.29
N PHE A 17 -1.73 0.98 11.87
CA PHE A 17 -2.40 1.78 10.84
C PHE A 17 -2.52 3.24 11.27
N GLU A 18 -2.86 3.48 12.53
CA GLU A 18 -2.98 4.83 13.07
C GLU A 18 -1.67 5.61 13.01
N ASP A 19 -0.54 4.95 13.23
CA ASP A 19 0.78 5.58 13.08
C ASP A 19 1.02 6.04 11.65
N LEU A 20 0.70 5.20 10.67
CA LEU A 20 0.83 5.53 9.27
C LEU A 20 -0.11 6.67 8.87
N LEU A 21 -1.33 6.64 9.38
CA LEU A 21 -2.32 7.68 9.10
C LEU A 21 -1.91 9.03 9.67
N LYS A 22 -1.36 9.06 10.88
CA LYS A 22 -0.82 10.28 11.50
C LYS A 22 0.32 10.87 10.68
N TYR A 23 1.21 10.01 10.21
CA TYR A 23 2.33 10.44 9.37
C TYR A 23 1.84 11.07 8.06
N HIS A 24 0.86 10.45 7.41
CA HIS A 24 0.31 10.94 6.15
C HIS A 24 -0.60 12.16 6.34
N GLY A 25 -1.46 12.14 7.36
CA GLY A 25 -2.52 13.12 7.55
C GLY A 25 -3.86 12.64 7.03
N VAL A 26 -4.77 13.57 6.72
CA VAL A 26 -6.19 13.25 6.48
C VAL A 26 -6.56 13.04 5.01
N GLY A 27 -5.62 13.26 4.06
CA GLY A 27 -5.96 13.36 2.64
C GLY A 27 -6.35 12.05 1.95
N TYR A 28 -5.61 10.97 2.22
CA TYR A 28 -5.75 9.71 1.46
C TYR A 28 -5.72 8.48 2.36
N PRO A 29 -6.72 8.31 3.26
CA PRO A 29 -6.74 7.17 4.18
C PRO A 29 -6.86 5.83 3.46
N GLY A 30 -7.51 5.79 2.29
CA GLY A 30 -7.61 4.59 1.45
C GLY A 30 -6.24 4.12 0.97
N GLY A 31 -5.40 5.04 0.49
CA GLY A 31 -4.04 4.71 0.05
C GLY A 31 -3.18 4.20 1.19
N VAL A 32 -3.31 4.80 2.38
CA VAL A 32 -2.61 4.32 3.59
C VAL A 32 -3.07 2.90 3.94
N ALA A 33 -4.38 2.63 3.90
CA ALA A 33 -4.93 1.30 4.19
C ALA A 33 -4.47 0.26 3.17
N HIS A 34 -4.42 0.61 1.88
CA HIS A 34 -3.87 -0.26 0.85
C HIS A 34 -2.43 -0.64 1.15
N ALA A 35 -1.57 0.35 1.42
CA ALA A 35 -0.17 0.11 1.74
C ALA A 35 0.00 -0.76 2.99
N PHE A 36 -0.82 -0.52 4.02
CA PHE A 36 -0.82 -1.32 5.24
C PHE A 36 -1.11 -2.80 4.94
N GLN A 37 -2.15 -3.07 4.18
CA GLN A 37 -2.51 -4.44 3.78
C GLN A 37 -1.46 -5.07 2.87
N VAL A 38 -0.91 -4.31 1.94
CA VAL A 38 0.15 -4.77 1.03
C VAL A 38 1.39 -5.22 1.81
N MET A 39 1.83 -4.41 2.78
CA MET A 39 3.01 -4.77 3.59
C MET A 39 2.73 -5.98 4.49
N GLN A 40 1.55 -6.04 5.11
CA GLN A 40 1.16 -7.21 5.89
C GLN A 40 1.12 -8.50 5.05
N ARG A 41 0.73 -8.39 3.77
CA ARG A 41 0.68 -9.54 2.86
C ARG A 41 2.06 -9.99 2.39
N ALA A 42 2.92 -9.03 2.06
CA ALA A 42 4.20 -9.31 1.42
C ALA A 42 5.32 -9.66 2.41
N PHE A 43 5.41 -8.94 3.53
CA PHE A 43 6.59 -9.03 4.41
C PHE A 43 6.85 -10.42 4.98
N PRO A 44 5.84 -11.18 5.43
CA PRO A 44 6.09 -12.54 5.90
C PRO A 44 6.65 -13.49 4.84
N LEU A 45 6.48 -13.16 3.56
CA LEU A 45 6.93 -13.99 2.45
C LEU A 45 8.36 -13.66 1.99
N LEU A 46 8.93 -12.55 2.44
CA LEU A 46 10.23 -12.07 1.97
C LEU A 46 11.42 -12.74 2.68
N ASP A 47 11.22 -13.28 3.88
CA ASP A 47 12.28 -14.00 4.60
C ASP A 47 11.69 -15.07 5.54
N ASP A 48 10.82 -15.92 4.99
CA ASP A 48 10.24 -17.07 5.68
C ASP A 48 9.66 -16.75 7.07
N GLY A 49 8.94 -15.64 7.17
CA GLY A 49 8.30 -15.19 8.40
C GLY A 49 9.19 -14.42 9.36
N LYS A 50 10.47 -14.27 9.06
CA LYS A 50 11.39 -13.48 9.89
C LYS A 50 11.15 -11.99 9.69
N LEU A 51 11.49 -11.19 10.70
CA LEU A 51 11.40 -9.74 10.61
C LEU A 51 12.47 -9.20 9.64
N LEU A 52 12.09 -8.19 8.86
CA LEU A 52 12.94 -7.62 7.82
C LEU A 52 13.66 -6.36 8.33
N GLU A 53 14.93 -6.23 7.94
CA GLU A 53 15.65 -4.95 8.09
C GLU A 53 15.00 -3.93 7.15
N ARG A 54 14.40 -2.88 7.70
CA ARG A 54 13.54 -1.94 6.96
C ARG A 54 14.26 -1.27 5.79
N ARG A 55 15.54 -0.97 5.95
CA ARG A 55 16.31 -0.23 4.93
C ARG A 55 16.82 -1.10 3.79
N GLU A 56 16.62 -2.40 3.88
CA GLU A 56 17.00 -3.33 2.80
C GLU A 56 15.82 -3.71 1.92
N ILE A 57 14.62 -3.19 2.20
CA ILE A 57 13.40 -3.46 1.40
C ILE A 57 13.35 -2.50 0.23
N GLU A 58 13.23 -3.05 -0.98
CA GLU A 58 13.04 -2.28 -2.21
C GLU A 58 11.62 -2.50 -2.72
N LEU A 59 11.02 -1.47 -3.32
CA LEU A 59 9.67 -1.51 -3.84
C LEU A 59 9.61 -0.91 -5.24
N VAL A 60 9.00 -1.67 -6.17
CA VAL A 60 8.57 -1.17 -7.48
C VAL A 60 7.05 -1.29 -7.52
N THR A 61 6.37 -0.21 -7.86
CA THR A 61 4.90 -0.18 -7.87
C THR A 61 4.35 0.70 -8.97
N ALA A 62 3.17 0.35 -9.46
CA ALA A 62 2.39 1.20 -10.36
C ALA A 62 1.44 2.13 -9.59
N PHE A 63 1.36 2.01 -8.28
CA PHE A 63 0.43 2.77 -7.43
C PHE A 63 1.01 4.16 -7.09
N PRO A 64 0.43 5.25 -7.64
CA PRO A 64 0.97 6.59 -7.45
C PRO A 64 0.42 7.33 -6.23
N GLY A 65 -0.47 6.71 -5.46
CA GLY A 65 -1.17 7.37 -4.37
C GLY A 65 -0.25 7.90 -3.27
N PRO A 66 -0.41 9.18 -2.86
CA PRO A 66 0.47 9.77 -1.85
C PRO A 66 0.30 9.15 -0.45
N GLY A 67 -0.87 8.63 -0.13
CA GLY A 67 -1.08 7.91 1.13
C GLY A 67 -0.27 6.63 1.20
N GLY A 68 -0.21 5.88 0.11
CA GLY A 68 0.63 4.69 0.01
C GLY A 68 2.11 5.03 0.11
N ARG A 69 2.55 6.06 -0.63
CA ARG A 69 3.93 6.52 -0.60
C ARG A 69 4.39 6.86 0.82
N ASP A 70 3.58 7.62 1.55
CA ASP A 70 3.91 8.01 2.92
C ASP A 70 3.93 6.81 3.86
N ALA A 71 2.99 5.87 3.70
CA ALA A 71 2.97 4.66 4.51
C ALA A 71 4.21 3.79 4.28
N PHE A 72 4.61 3.60 3.02
CA PHE A 72 5.84 2.88 2.71
C PHE A 72 7.07 3.58 3.28
N GLU A 73 7.12 4.91 3.17
CA GLU A 73 8.24 5.70 3.73
C GLU A 73 8.33 5.53 5.25
N MET A 74 7.22 5.64 5.95
CA MET A 74 7.25 5.51 7.40
C MET A 74 7.75 4.14 7.84
N VAL A 75 7.35 3.08 7.17
CA VAL A 75 7.76 1.72 7.55
C VAL A 75 9.18 1.39 7.09
N THR A 76 9.55 1.74 5.85
CA THR A 76 10.78 1.23 5.24
C THR A 76 11.84 2.30 4.97
N ARG A 77 11.49 3.59 5.02
CA ARG A 77 12.36 4.71 4.61
C ARG A 77 12.74 4.65 3.12
N CYS A 78 11.91 4.00 2.30
CA CYS A 78 12.22 3.77 0.89
C CYS A 78 12.31 5.04 0.06
N VAL A 79 11.56 6.08 0.38
CA VAL A 79 11.66 7.37 -0.31
C VAL A 79 12.97 8.05 0.06
N THR A 80 13.28 8.13 1.35
CA THR A 80 14.53 8.72 1.83
C THR A 80 15.75 8.05 1.23
N ASP A 81 15.74 6.71 1.16
CA ASP A 81 16.89 5.92 0.71
C ASP A 81 16.91 5.66 -0.81
N GLY A 82 15.94 6.20 -1.55
CA GLY A 82 15.86 5.99 -3.01
C GLY A 82 15.56 4.56 -3.42
N GLN A 83 14.84 3.80 -2.59
CA GLN A 83 14.53 2.38 -2.81
C GLN A 83 13.07 2.15 -3.23
N ILE A 84 12.36 3.19 -3.62
CA ILE A 84 11.04 3.08 -4.23
C ILE A 84 11.08 3.60 -5.67
N HIS A 85 10.49 2.83 -6.58
CA HIS A 85 10.28 3.24 -7.97
C HIS A 85 8.78 3.18 -8.25
N VAL A 86 8.20 4.33 -8.57
CA VAL A 86 6.77 4.44 -8.90
C VAL A 86 6.62 4.72 -10.38
N ASP A 87 5.96 3.82 -11.09
CA ASP A 87 5.66 3.96 -12.51
C ASP A 87 4.21 3.54 -12.76
N LYS A 88 3.32 4.51 -12.93
CA LYS A 88 1.89 4.25 -13.17
C LYS A 88 1.63 3.49 -14.47
N ASP A 89 2.58 3.47 -15.39
CA ASP A 89 2.50 2.79 -16.68
C ASP A 89 3.37 1.52 -16.72
N LEU A 90 3.70 0.98 -15.56
CA LEU A 90 4.54 -0.22 -15.41
C LEU A 90 3.94 -1.39 -16.22
N PRO A 91 4.67 -1.95 -17.22
CA PRO A 91 4.11 -2.99 -18.08
C PRO A 91 3.63 -4.24 -17.33
N GLU A 92 4.34 -4.64 -16.27
CA GLU A 92 4.02 -5.82 -15.47
C GLU A 92 2.68 -5.66 -14.72
N ALA A 93 2.20 -4.43 -14.54
CA ALA A 93 0.95 -4.13 -13.85
C ALA A 93 -0.27 -4.19 -14.78
N ALA A 94 -0.10 -4.30 -16.08
CA ALA A 94 -1.18 -4.20 -17.06
C ALA A 94 -2.26 -5.29 -16.89
N GLY A 95 -1.91 -6.46 -16.37
CA GLY A 95 -2.85 -7.55 -16.12
C GLY A 95 -3.52 -7.55 -14.76
N SER A 96 -3.16 -6.62 -13.86
CA SER A 96 -3.77 -6.55 -12.54
C SER A 96 -5.11 -5.82 -12.58
N PRO A 97 -6.07 -6.15 -11.70
CA PRO A 97 -7.29 -5.37 -11.58
C PRO A 97 -6.98 -3.89 -11.36
N HIS A 98 -7.67 -3.01 -12.09
CA HIS A 98 -7.46 -1.56 -12.07
C HIS A 98 -6.05 -1.08 -12.44
N GLY A 99 -5.14 -1.96 -12.88
CA GLY A 99 -3.85 -1.63 -13.51
C GLY A 99 -2.79 -0.97 -12.64
N ARG A 100 -3.14 -0.44 -11.47
CA ARG A 100 -2.21 0.33 -10.62
C ARG A 100 -1.91 -0.29 -9.27
N TYR A 101 -2.71 -1.24 -8.84
CA TYR A 101 -2.57 -1.90 -7.53
C TYR A 101 -1.64 -3.11 -7.67
N TYR A 102 -0.40 -2.82 -8.04
CA TYR A 102 0.69 -3.76 -8.26
C TYR A 102 1.88 -3.32 -7.44
N PHE A 103 2.43 -4.23 -6.62
CA PHE A 103 3.51 -3.93 -5.71
C PHE A 103 4.52 -5.07 -5.74
N ARG A 104 5.77 -4.76 -6.09
CA ARG A 104 6.86 -5.74 -6.15
C ARG A 104 7.91 -5.37 -5.12
N PHE A 105 8.03 -6.19 -4.09
CA PHE A 105 9.03 -6.02 -3.04
C PHE A 105 10.20 -6.95 -3.28
N SER A 106 11.41 -6.45 -3.01
CA SER A 106 12.63 -7.24 -3.06
C SER A 106 13.39 -7.09 -1.74
N TYR A 107 13.93 -8.19 -1.26
CA TYR A 107 14.67 -8.24 0.00
C TYR A 107 15.70 -9.37 -0.08
N ARG A 108 16.99 -9.04 -0.01
CA ARG A 108 18.09 -10.03 0.00
C ARG A 108 17.96 -11.11 -1.08
N GLY A 109 17.66 -10.68 -2.31
CA GLY A 109 17.55 -11.59 -3.46
C GLY A 109 16.21 -12.30 -3.63
N LYS A 110 15.28 -12.15 -2.68
CA LYS A 110 13.92 -12.69 -2.81
C LYS A 110 12.97 -11.60 -3.25
N THR A 111 12.04 -11.94 -4.15
CA THR A 111 11.05 -11.00 -4.69
C THR A 111 9.64 -11.55 -4.51
N VAL A 112 8.74 -10.69 -4.05
CA VAL A 112 7.32 -11.01 -3.88
C VAL A 112 6.51 -9.95 -4.61
N VAL A 113 5.57 -10.39 -5.46
CA VAL A 113 4.62 -9.51 -6.15
C VAL A 113 3.26 -9.64 -5.49
N VAL A 114 2.65 -8.50 -5.17
CA VAL A 114 1.34 -8.41 -4.55
C VAL A 114 0.43 -7.63 -5.48
N THR A 115 -0.74 -8.19 -5.80
CA THR A 115 -1.74 -7.55 -6.67
C THR A 115 -3.11 -7.63 -6.02
N ILE A 116 -3.94 -6.59 -6.24
CA ILE A 116 -5.25 -6.51 -5.64
C ILE A 116 -6.21 -7.55 -6.23
N ARG A 117 -7.05 -8.13 -5.35
CA ARG A 117 -8.17 -8.97 -5.79
C ARG A 117 -9.33 -8.10 -6.27
N PRO A 118 -10.18 -8.62 -7.20
CA PRO A 118 -11.38 -7.87 -7.63
C PRO A 118 -12.32 -7.56 -6.49
N GLY A 119 -13.02 -6.42 -6.59
CA GLY A 119 -14.10 -6.05 -5.68
C GLY A 119 -13.73 -5.11 -4.54
N PHE A 120 -12.46 -4.84 -4.29
CA PHE A 120 -12.04 -3.95 -3.21
C PHE A 120 -11.93 -2.48 -3.62
N VAL A 121 -11.72 -2.21 -4.91
CA VAL A 121 -11.75 -0.84 -5.44
C VAL A 121 -13.00 -0.69 -6.30
N ARG A 122 -13.92 0.17 -5.86
CA ARG A 122 -15.21 0.36 -6.51
C ARG A 122 -15.07 1.28 -7.72
N GLN A 123 -15.84 0.98 -8.77
CA GLN A 123 -15.84 1.78 -9.99
C GLN A 123 -16.32 3.20 -9.74
N ASP A 124 -17.33 3.39 -8.88
CA ASP A 124 -17.85 4.71 -8.54
C ASP A 124 -16.79 5.59 -7.86
N PHE A 125 -15.93 5.01 -7.03
CA PHE A 125 -14.80 5.71 -6.44
C PHE A 125 -13.79 6.16 -7.51
N ILE A 126 -13.44 5.27 -8.44
CA ILE A 126 -12.49 5.59 -9.51
C ILE A 126 -13.02 6.73 -10.36
N GLU A 127 -14.30 6.69 -10.73
CA GLU A 127 -14.94 7.74 -11.54
C GLU A 127 -14.94 9.08 -10.81
N MET A 128 -15.31 9.09 -9.52
CA MET A 128 -15.31 10.32 -8.74
C MET A 128 -13.90 10.87 -8.55
N ALA A 129 -12.92 10.00 -8.28
CA ALA A 129 -11.52 10.42 -8.09
C ALA A 129 -10.91 11.03 -9.35
N ARG A 130 -11.34 10.57 -10.52
CA ARG A 130 -10.85 11.05 -11.83
C ARG A 130 -11.66 12.23 -12.38
N LYS A 131 -12.80 12.55 -11.77
CA LYS A 131 -13.66 13.62 -12.25
C LYS A 131 -12.95 14.98 -12.15
N PRO A 132 -12.83 15.75 -13.25
CA PRO A 132 -12.26 17.09 -13.19
C PRO A 132 -13.27 18.09 -12.62
N ASN A 133 -12.77 19.16 -12.02
CA ASN A 133 -13.59 20.28 -11.55
C ASN A 133 -14.71 19.86 -10.59
N ARG A 134 -14.40 18.99 -9.63
CA ARG A 134 -15.38 18.55 -8.63
C ARG A 134 -15.94 19.73 -7.85
N THR A 135 -17.25 19.67 -7.57
CA THR A 135 -17.93 20.62 -6.68
C THR A 135 -17.51 20.36 -5.22
N GLU A 136 -17.82 21.31 -4.33
CA GLU A 136 -17.58 21.11 -2.89
C GLU A 136 -18.33 19.89 -2.36
N GLU A 137 -19.58 19.66 -2.81
CA GLU A 137 -20.36 18.48 -2.44
C GLU A 137 -19.69 17.19 -2.92
N GLU A 138 -19.18 17.18 -4.13
CA GLU A 138 -18.46 16.04 -4.70
C GLU A 138 -17.16 15.76 -3.94
N GLU A 139 -16.43 16.80 -3.49
CA GLU A 139 -15.24 16.62 -2.65
C GLU A 139 -15.59 15.97 -1.31
N VAL A 140 -16.71 16.34 -0.70
CA VAL A 140 -17.21 15.72 0.54
C VAL A 140 -17.54 14.24 0.30
N ILE A 141 -18.23 13.94 -0.81
CA ILE A 141 -18.57 12.57 -1.19
C ILE A 141 -17.30 11.74 -1.41
N LEU A 142 -16.32 12.28 -2.14
CA LEU A 142 -15.05 11.61 -2.39
C LEU A 142 -14.29 11.32 -1.09
N ALA A 143 -14.25 12.29 -0.18
CA ALA A 143 -13.63 12.10 1.13
C ALA A 143 -14.29 10.96 1.91
N GLN A 144 -15.62 10.85 1.86
CA GLN A 144 -16.34 9.74 2.49
C GLN A 144 -16.03 8.41 1.82
N MET A 145 -15.97 8.36 0.49
CA MET A 145 -15.59 7.16 -0.26
C MET A 145 -14.19 6.66 0.13
N LYS A 146 -13.25 7.58 0.33
CA LYS A 146 -11.89 7.24 0.79
C LYS A 146 -11.89 6.61 2.18
N ARG A 147 -12.67 7.16 3.10
CA ARG A 147 -12.82 6.60 4.45
C ARG A 147 -13.50 5.23 4.43
N ASP A 148 -14.54 5.07 3.64
CA ASP A 148 -15.25 3.80 3.50
C ASP A 148 -14.36 2.72 2.90
N MET A 149 -13.53 3.08 1.92
CA MET A 149 -12.55 2.16 1.35
C MET A 149 -11.53 1.72 2.40
N ALA A 150 -10.99 2.67 3.17
CA ALA A 150 -10.05 2.34 4.23
C ALA A 150 -10.67 1.36 5.24
N LYS A 151 -11.90 1.63 5.67
CA LYS A 151 -12.61 0.74 6.60
C LYS A 151 -12.80 -0.66 6.02
N ARG A 152 -13.27 -0.78 4.78
CA ARG A 152 -13.45 -2.09 4.14
C ARG A 152 -12.15 -2.88 4.02
N LEU A 153 -11.05 -2.20 3.68
CA LEU A 153 -9.74 -2.82 3.60
C LEU A 153 -9.26 -3.33 4.95
N LEU A 154 -9.44 -2.53 6.00
CA LEU A 154 -8.99 -2.89 7.35
C LEU A 154 -9.87 -3.95 8.01
N ASP A 155 -11.13 -4.07 7.61
CA ASP A 155 -12.04 -5.11 8.10
C ASP A 155 -11.77 -6.48 7.46
N ALA A 156 -11.01 -6.53 6.37
CA ALA A 156 -10.64 -7.76 5.67
C ALA A 156 -9.22 -8.20 6.06
N LYS A 157 -8.94 -9.48 5.90
CA LYS A 157 -7.57 -9.99 6.08
C LYS A 157 -6.72 -9.64 4.86
N PRO A 158 -5.40 -9.45 5.02
CA PRO A 158 -4.52 -9.15 3.88
C PRO A 158 -4.67 -10.16 2.72
N GLU A 159 -4.82 -11.44 3.02
CA GLU A 159 -4.98 -12.51 2.02
C GLU A 159 -6.30 -12.42 1.25
N GLU A 160 -7.30 -11.78 1.81
CA GLU A 160 -8.60 -11.56 1.15
C GLU A 160 -8.55 -10.38 0.19
N VAL A 161 -7.65 -9.43 0.42
CA VAL A 161 -7.53 -8.20 -0.38
C VAL A 161 -6.50 -8.34 -1.49
N TYR A 162 -5.39 -9.01 -1.21
CA TYR A 162 -4.24 -9.07 -2.10
C TYR A 162 -3.77 -10.49 -2.35
N ASP A 163 -3.58 -10.84 -3.62
CA ASP A 163 -2.85 -12.04 -4.03
C ASP A 163 -1.35 -11.78 -3.92
N ALA A 164 -0.59 -12.81 -3.58
CA ALA A 164 0.86 -12.72 -3.54
C ALA A 164 1.50 -13.85 -4.35
N MET A 165 2.59 -13.51 -5.05
CA MET A 165 3.38 -14.46 -5.82
C MET A 165 4.86 -14.27 -5.47
N ILE A 166 5.51 -15.37 -5.10
CA ILE A 166 6.95 -15.40 -4.87
C ILE A 166 7.62 -15.70 -6.22
N LEU A 167 8.53 -14.85 -6.65
CA LEU A 167 9.28 -15.04 -7.90
C LEU A 167 10.57 -15.83 -7.69
#